data_916784374f148532640c647c14cdf436
#
_entry.id   916784374f148532640c647c14cdf436
#
_cell.length_a   1.000
_cell.length_b   1.000
_cell.length_c   1.000
_cell.angle_alpha   90.00
_cell.angle_beta   90.00
_cell.angle_gamma   90.00
#
_symmetry.space_group_name_H-M   'P 1'
#
loop_
_entity.id
_entity.type
_entity.pdbx_description
1 polymer ?
#
loop_
_entity_poly.entity_id
_entity_poly.type
_entity_poly.pdbx_seq_one_letter_code
_entity_poly.pdbx_strand_id
1 'polypeptide(L)'
;MSQEHLNESILSEEILEDQKKNRIDHMTYLPGMEVLESDVMDQVVAAMEAYDYDKYTEADVRRALVHDSRTPEDFAALLSPAALPLLEDIAQAARVETRKHFGNSVYMFTPIYIANYCENYCIYCGFNCHNKINRAQLNAEEINKEMAAIAKTGLQEILILTGESRSKSTVEYIGEACKIAKKYFKVIGLEILSLIHI
;
A
#
# COMPACT_ATOMS: atom_id res chain seq x y z
N MET A 1 -24.58 -12.94 -9.89
CA MET A 1 -23.78 -11.88 -10.56
C MET A 1 -23.57 -12.37 -11.98
N SER A 2 -24.17 -11.70 -12.96
CA SER A 2 -24.14 -12.10 -14.37
C SER A 2 -22.79 -11.73 -15.00
N GLN A 3 -22.37 -12.52 -15.97
CA GLN A 3 -21.12 -12.32 -16.74
C GLN A 3 -21.03 -10.93 -17.44
N GLU A 4 -22.13 -10.22 -17.55
CA GLU A 4 -22.19 -8.84 -18.09
C GLU A 4 -21.49 -7.80 -17.18
N HIS A 5 -21.54 -7.95 -15.86
CA HIS A 5 -20.87 -7.04 -14.93
C HIS A 5 -19.33 -7.24 -14.84
N LEU A 6 -18.82 -8.36 -15.35
CA LEU A 6 -17.37 -8.61 -15.42
C LEU A 6 -16.73 -7.95 -16.65
N ASN A 7 -17.49 -7.63 -17.70
CA ASN A 7 -16.95 -7.02 -18.92
C ASN A 7 -16.83 -5.49 -18.84
N GLU A 8 -17.51 -4.82 -17.91
CA GLU A 8 -17.37 -3.36 -17.72
C GLU A 8 -16.10 -2.95 -16.95
N SER A 9 -15.37 -3.90 -16.35
CA SER A 9 -14.14 -3.63 -15.62
C SER A 9 -12.86 -3.75 -16.47
N ILE A 10 -12.96 -4.22 -17.70
CA ILE A 10 -11.83 -4.26 -18.62
C ILE A 10 -11.77 -2.90 -19.32
N LEU A 11 -10.84 -2.07 -18.87
CA LEU A 11 -10.48 -0.85 -19.61
C LEU A 11 -10.21 -1.22 -21.06
N SER A 12 -10.86 -0.54 -22.00
CA SER A 12 -10.63 -0.78 -23.42
C SER A 12 -9.13 -0.61 -23.73
N GLU A 13 -8.63 -1.34 -24.72
CA GLU A 13 -7.21 -1.22 -25.14
C GLU A 13 -6.84 0.22 -25.49
N GLU A 14 -7.77 1.01 -26.05
CA GLU A 14 -7.59 2.45 -26.30
C GLU A 14 -7.35 3.26 -25.04
N ILE A 15 -8.08 2.98 -23.95
CA ILE A 15 -7.87 3.67 -22.65
C ILE A 15 -6.52 3.29 -22.08
N LEU A 16 -6.12 2.01 -22.18
CA LEU A 16 -4.82 1.56 -21.72
C LEU A 16 -3.67 2.14 -22.54
N GLU A 17 -3.83 2.28 -23.86
CA GLU A 17 -2.84 2.94 -24.73
C GLU A 17 -2.75 4.44 -24.45
N ASP A 18 -3.89 5.14 -24.24
CA ASP A 18 -3.91 6.56 -23.88
C ASP A 18 -3.25 6.78 -22.51
N GLN A 19 -3.50 5.91 -21.55
CA GLN A 19 -2.81 5.94 -20.25
C GLN A 19 -1.30 5.71 -20.38
N LYS A 20 -0.85 4.82 -21.28
CA LYS A 20 0.58 4.60 -21.54
C LYS A 20 1.23 5.82 -22.19
N LYS A 21 0.56 6.44 -23.18
CA LYS A 21 1.07 7.63 -23.89
C LYS A 21 1.15 8.87 -22.99
N ASN A 22 0.21 9.01 -22.06
CA ASN A 22 0.14 10.14 -21.12
C ASN A 22 0.83 9.84 -19.78
N ARG A 23 1.54 8.71 -19.69
CA ARG A 23 2.26 8.35 -18.48
C ARG A 23 3.46 9.27 -18.31
N ILE A 24 3.48 9.98 -17.18
CA ILE A 24 4.63 10.78 -16.80
C ILE A 24 5.78 9.83 -16.52
N ASP A 25 6.95 10.15 -17.04
CA ASP A 25 8.19 9.51 -16.60
C ASP A 25 8.47 9.95 -15.16
N HIS A 26 8.12 9.09 -14.24
CA HIS A 26 8.27 9.34 -12.81
C HIS A 26 9.72 9.31 -12.34
N MET A 27 10.65 8.89 -13.21
CA MET A 27 12.08 8.94 -12.95
C MET A 27 12.68 10.31 -13.26
N THR A 28 11.91 11.19 -13.90
CA THR A 28 12.33 12.55 -14.25
C THR A 28 11.83 13.54 -13.21
N TYR A 29 12.73 14.32 -12.64
CA TYR A 29 12.38 15.43 -11.76
C TYR A 29 11.58 16.48 -12.52
N LEU A 30 10.43 16.86 -11.97
CA LEU A 30 9.61 17.92 -12.53
C LEU A 30 10.17 19.31 -12.12
N PRO A 31 9.87 20.39 -12.89
CA PRO A 31 10.28 21.72 -12.49
C PRO A 31 9.79 22.09 -11.09
N GLY A 32 10.68 22.56 -10.24
CA GLY A 32 10.38 22.93 -8.86
C GLY A 32 10.47 21.81 -7.84
N MET A 33 10.78 20.58 -8.24
CA MET A 33 11.12 19.50 -7.30
C MET A 33 12.53 19.68 -6.77
N GLU A 34 12.71 19.36 -5.49
CA GLU A 34 14.05 19.24 -4.90
C GLU A 34 14.76 18.01 -5.47
N VAL A 35 15.92 18.22 -6.05
CA VAL A 35 16.77 17.12 -6.55
C VAL A 35 17.62 16.65 -5.38
N LEU A 36 17.39 15.41 -4.95
CA LEU A 36 18.22 14.75 -3.95
C LEU A 36 19.41 14.09 -4.66
N GLU A 37 20.62 14.59 -4.42
CA GLU A 37 21.83 13.94 -4.87
C GLU A 37 22.06 12.66 -4.03
N SER A 38 21.71 11.51 -4.61
CA SER A 38 21.84 10.20 -3.97
C SER A 38 22.10 9.13 -5.02
N ASP A 39 22.98 8.19 -4.70
CA ASP A 39 23.30 7.02 -5.52
C ASP A 39 22.40 5.81 -5.19
N VAL A 40 21.41 5.98 -4.32
CA VAL A 40 20.53 4.88 -3.87
C VAL A 40 19.81 4.21 -5.04
N MET A 41 19.35 5.00 -6.02
CA MET A 41 18.69 4.45 -7.21
C MET A 41 19.64 3.56 -8.01
N ASP A 42 20.87 4.04 -8.25
CA ASP A 42 21.88 3.29 -9.00
C ASP A 42 22.25 2.00 -8.27
N GLN A 43 22.38 2.05 -6.95
CA GLN A 43 22.62 0.86 -6.12
C GLN A 43 21.45 -0.14 -6.19
N VAL A 44 20.21 0.34 -6.14
CA VAL A 44 19.02 -0.53 -6.24
C VAL A 44 18.93 -1.17 -7.63
N VAL A 45 19.13 -0.40 -8.70
CA VAL A 45 19.10 -0.93 -10.07
C VAL A 45 20.21 -1.95 -10.27
N ALA A 46 21.44 -1.65 -9.85
CA ALA A 46 22.56 -2.58 -9.94
C ALA A 46 22.31 -3.88 -9.15
N ALA A 47 21.70 -3.78 -7.97
CA ALA A 47 21.34 -4.95 -7.18
C ALA A 47 20.23 -5.78 -7.84
N MET A 48 19.24 -5.14 -8.47
CA MET A 48 18.18 -5.83 -9.21
C MET A 48 18.71 -6.55 -10.46
N GLU A 49 19.61 -5.91 -11.21
CA GLU A 49 20.23 -6.51 -12.40
C GLU A 49 21.17 -7.67 -12.05
N ALA A 50 21.84 -7.60 -10.91
CA ALA A 50 22.73 -8.64 -10.41
C ALA A 50 22.00 -9.82 -9.75
N TYR A 51 20.70 -9.69 -9.47
CA TYR A 51 19.94 -10.72 -8.77
C TYR A 51 19.63 -11.90 -9.70
N ASP A 52 20.21 -13.06 -9.38
CA ASP A 52 19.97 -14.32 -10.07
C ASP A 52 19.18 -15.27 -9.16
N TYR A 53 17.93 -15.56 -9.54
CA TYR A 53 17.04 -16.47 -8.80
C TYR A 53 17.55 -17.90 -8.75
N ASP A 54 18.23 -18.33 -9.79
CA ASP A 54 18.62 -19.73 -10.01
C ASP A 54 19.95 -20.07 -9.35
N LYS A 55 20.68 -19.08 -8.84
CA LYS A 55 21.98 -19.33 -8.17
C LYS A 55 21.85 -20.01 -6.81
N TYR A 56 20.67 -19.92 -6.17
CA TYR A 56 20.46 -20.44 -4.83
C TYR A 56 20.10 -21.93 -4.84
N THR A 57 20.53 -22.61 -3.76
CA THR A 57 20.23 -24.02 -3.51
C THR A 57 19.42 -24.19 -2.22
N GLU A 58 18.82 -25.37 -2.00
CA GLU A 58 18.19 -25.69 -0.72
C GLU A 58 19.15 -25.53 0.47
N ALA A 59 20.45 -25.80 0.28
CA ALA A 59 21.45 -25.63 1.33
C ALA A 59 21.60 -24.17 1.75
N ASP A 60 21.50 -23.23 0.79
CA ASP A 60 21.52 -21.78 1.07
C ASP A 60 20.29 -21.35 1.85
N VAL A 61 19.11 -21.87 1.48
CA VAL A 61 17.86 -21.61 2.20
C VAL A 61 17.92 -22.15 3.63
N ARG A 62 18.41 -23.39 3.82
CA ARG A 62 18.57 -23.99 5.17
C ARG A 62 19.56 -23.19 6.01
N ARG A 63 20.66 -22.73 5.43
CA ARG A 63 21.61 -21.84 6.12
C ARG A 63 20.95 -20.52 6.54
N ALA A 64 20.21 -19.88 5.63
CA ALA A 64 19.47 -18.64 5.92
C ALA A 64 18.45 -18.81 7.07
N LEU A 65 17.81 -19.97 7.17
CA LEU A 65 16.83 -20.25 8.24
C LEU A 65 17.47 -20.34 9.64
N VAL A 66 18.73 -20.79 9.75
CA VAL A 66 19.41 -20.95 11.04
C VAL A 66 20.21 -19.72 11.48
N HIS A 67 20.35 -18.71 10.63
CA HIS A 67 21.03 -17.47 11.01
C HIS A 67 20.16 -16.67 11.99
N ASP A 68 20.74 -16.25 13.11
CA ASP A 68 20.07 -15.40 14.10
C ASP A 68 19.82 -13.98 13.54
N SER A 69 20.78 -13.47 12.78
CA SER A 69 20.67 -12.18 12.08
C SER A 69 20.84 -12.41 10.58
N ARG A 70 19.73 -12.28 9.85
CA ARG A 70 19.69 -12.54 8.41
C ARG A 70 20.23 -11.33 7.63
N THR A 71 21.04 -11.64 6.64
CA THR A 71 21.58 -10.69 5.68
C THR A 71 20.61 -10.51 4.48
N PRO A 72 20.81 -9.49 3.64
CA PRO A 72 20.08 -9.38 2.37
C PRO A 72 20.25 -10.62 1.47
N GLU A 73 21.43 -11.26 1.49
CA GLU A 73 21.71 -12.47 0.72
C GLU A 73 20.90 -13.67 1.26
N ASP A 74 20.77 -13.81 2.59
CA ASP A 74 19.90 -14.82 3.19
C ASP A 74 18.44 -14.59 2.78
N PHE A 75 17.98 -13.34 2.78
CA PHE A 75 16.63 -13.00 2.37
C PHE A 75 16.39 -13.32 0.89
N ALA A 76 17.38 -13.04 0.03
CA ALA A 76 17.31 -13.37 -1.39
C ALA A 76 17.21 -14.90 -1.61
N ALA A 77 17.97 -15.71 -0.84
CA ALA A 77 17.85 -17.17 -0.87
C ALA A 77 16.44 -17.64 -0.45
N LEU A 78 15.86 -17.06 0.60
CA LEU A 78 14.51 -17.38 1.08
C LEU A 78 13.40 -17.03 0.08
N LEU A 79 13.65 -16.07 -0.82
CA LEU A 79 12.72 -15.67 -1.90
C LEU A 79 12.94 -16.42 -3.22
N SER A 80 13.99 -17.24 -3.31
CA SER A 80 14.33 -17.98 -4.53
C SER A 80 13.45 -19.22 -4.75
N PRO A 81 13.38 -19.77 -5.97
CA PRO A 81 12.70 -21.04 -6.23
C PRO A 81 13.20 -22.22 -5.38
N ALA A 82 14.46 -22.20 -4.95
CA ALA A 82 15.04 -23.22 -4.04
C ALA A 82 14.36 -23.26 -2.66
N ALA A 83 13.60 -22.22 -2.29
CA ALA A 83 12.83 -22.18 -1.05
C ALA A 83 11.50 -22.94 -1.11
N LEU A 84 10.99 -23.25 -2.30
CA LEU A 84 9.69 -23.93 -2.44
C LEU A 84 9.54 -25.21 -1.65
N PRO A 85 10.52 -26.16 -1.64
CA PRO A 85 10.41 -27.38 -0.84
C PRO A 85 10.45 -27.13 0.67
N LEU A 86 10.88 -25.95 1.11
CA LEU A 86 11.10 -25.56 2.51
C LEU A 86 10.09 -24.51 3.02
N LEU A 87 8.99 -24.27 2.29
CA LEU A 87 8.00 -23.25 2.65
C LEU A 87 7.41 -23.48 4.05
N GLU A 88 7.18 -24.72 4.46
CA GLU A 88 6.69 -25.02 5.81
C GLU A 88 7.72 -24.65 6.88
N ASP A 89 9.00 -24.97 6.66
CA ASP A 89 10.07 -24.61 7.59
C ASP A 89 10.21 -23.09 7.73
N ILE A 90 10.10 -22.38 6.60
CA ILE A 90 10.09 -20.90 6.54
C ILE A 90 8.89 -20.34 7.32
N ALA A 91 7.70 -20.89 7.09
CA ALA A 91 6.48 -20.47 7.78
C ALA A 91 6.56 -20.70 9.30
N GLN A 92 7.12 -21.83 9.74
CA GLN A 92 7.32 -22.10 11.16
C GLN A 92 8.35 -21.15 11.78
N ALA A 93 9.45 -20.84 11.08
CA ALA A 93 10.43 -19.86 11.55
C ALA A 93 9.80 -18.46 11.65
N ALA A 94 9.05 -18.03 10.64
CA ALA A 94 8.31 -16.75 10.65
C ALA A 94 7.31 -16.70 11.81
N ARG A 95 6.60 -17.80 12.10
CA ARG A 95 5.68 -17.89 13.23
C ARG A 95 6.37 -17.70 14.57
N VAL A 96 7.58 -18.28 14.73
CA VAL A 96 8.38 -18.10 15.95
C VAL A 96 8.75 -16.62 16.12
N GLU A 97 9.27 -15.97 15.08
CA GLU A 97 9.62 -14.56 15.14
C GLU A 97 8.39 -13.66 15.37
N THR A 98 7.28 -13.93 14.71
CA THR A 98 6.04 -13.19 14.94
C THR A 98 5.60 -13.28 16.41
N ARG A 99 5.62 -14.47 17.00
CA ARG A 99 5.25 -14.65 18.42
C ARG A 99 6.21 -13.98 19.38
N LYS A 100 7.50 -13.99 19.07
CA LYS A 100 8.54 -13.35 19.86
C LYS A 100 8.36 -11.83 19.93
N HIS A 101 7.96 -11.21 18.82
CA HIS A 101 7.87 -9.75 18.71
C HIS A 101 6.45 -9.20 18.95
N PHE A 102 5.40 -9.93 18.61
CA PHE A 102 4.01 -9.49 18.63
C PHE A 102 3.10 -10.32 19.53
N GLY A 103 3.60 -11.45 20.09
CA GLY A 103 2.78 -12.35 20.89
C GLY A 103 1.71 -13.04 20.05
N ASN A 104 0.52 -13.19 20.65
CA ASN A 104 -0.66 -13.78 20.01
C ASN A 104 -1.70 -12.73 19.58
N SER A 105 -1.38 -11.46 19.68
CA SER A 105 -2.29 -10.37 19.33
C SER A 105 -2.25 -10.13 17.82
N VAL A 106 -3.44 -9.99 17.25
CA VAL A 106 -3.60 -9.61 15.83
C VAL A 106 -4.47 -8.36 15.80
N TYR A 107 -3.98 -7.31 15.17
CA TYR A 107 -4.76 -6.11 14.89
C TYR A 107 -5.55 -6.31 13.60
N MET A 108 -6.85 -6.15 13.70
CA MET A 108 -7.76 -6.27 12.56
C MET A 108 -8.44 -4.94 12.31
N PHE A 109 -8.10 -4.32 11.21
CA PHE A 109 -8.70 -3.06 10.76
C PHE A 109 -9.03 -3.14 9.28
N THR A 110 -9.83 -2.20 8.81
CA THR A 110 -10.07 -2.00 7.37
C THR A 110 -9.88 -0.54 7.00
N PRO A 111 -9.35 -0.26 5.81
CA PRO A 111 -9.29 1.10 5.30
C PRO A 111 -10.67 1.58 4.82
N ILE A 112 -10.91 2.89 4.94
CA ILE A 112 -11.99 3.59 4.27
C ILE A 112 -11.43 4.83 3.56
N TYR A 113 -11.64 4.92 2.26
CA TYR A 113 -11.27 6.09 1.47
C TYR A 113 -12.45 7.06 1.44
N ILE A 114 -12.32 8.17 2.16
CA ILE A 114 -13.40 9.17 2.23
C ILE A 114 -13.31 10.21 1.10
N ALA A 115 -12.11 10.41 0.52
CA ALA A 115 -11.89 11.24 -0.65
C ALA A 115 -10.66 10.76 -1.44
N ASN A 116 -10.71 10.85 -2.77
CA ASN A 116 -9.58 10.48 -3.63
C ASN A 116 -9.04 11.64 -4.47
N TYR A 117 -9.44 12.88 -4.16
CA TYR A 117 -8.80 14.07 -4.72
C TYR A 117 -7.40 14.21 -4.15
N CYS A 118 -6.38 14.35 -5.02
CA CYS A 118 -5.00 14.53 -4.62
C CYS A 118 -4.31 15.53 -5.54
N GLU A 119 -3.47 16.40 -4.96
CA GLU A 119 -2.68 17.40 -5.67
C GLU A 119 -1.25 16.92 -5.93
N ASN A 120 -0.87 15.76 -5.34
CA ASN A 120 0.45 15.16 -5.47
C ASN A 120 0.57 14.23 -6.69
N TYR A 121 1.80 13.98 -7.10
CA TYR A 121 2.16 13.14 -8.24
C TYR A 121 3.04 11.94 -7.85
N CYS A 122 2.79 11.35 -6.68
CA CYS A 122 3.49 10.14 -6.23
C CYS A 122 3.39 9.03 -7.28
N ILE A 123 4.54 8.51 -7.71
CA ILE A 123 4.65 7.61 -8.86
C ILE A 123 3.90 6.28 -8.71
N TYR A 124 3.74 5.82 -7.50
CA TYR A 124 3.10 4.54 -7.17
C TYR A 124 1.61 4.67 -6.81
N CYS A 125 1.09 5.89 -6.68
CA CYS A 125 -0.24 6.11 -6.12
C CYS A 125 -1.30 6.28 -7.21
N GLY A 126 -2.37 5.47 -7.15
CA GLY A 126 -3.51 5.60 -8.05
C GLY A 126 -4.22 6.95 -7.96
N PHE A 127 -4.08 7.67 -6.85
CA PHE A 127 -4.67 9.00 -6.66
C PHE A 127 -3.82 10.15 -7.20
N ASN A 128 -2.66 9.85 -7.78
CA ASN A 128 -1.81 10.83 -8.44
C ASN A 128 -2.64 11.82 -9.27
N CYS A 129 -2.33 13.12 -9.15
CA CYS A 129 -3.11 14.20 -9.78
C CYS A 129 -3.16 14.11 -11.31
N HIS A 130 -2.19 13.44 -11.93
CA HIS A 130 -2.14 13.24 -13.38
C HIS A 130 -2.94 12.03 -13.87
N ASN A 131 -3.33 11.13 -12.96
CA ASN A 131 -4.13 9.97 -13.31
C ASN A 131 -5.58 10.40 -13.61
N LYS A 132 -6.09 9.97 -14.75
CA LYS A 132 -7.48 10.18 -15.17
C LYS A 132 -8.36 9.12 -14.51
N ILE A 133 -8.78 9.37 -13.28
CA ILE A 133 -9.68 8.51 -12.51
C ILE A 133 -10.94 9.29 -12.10
N ASN A 134 -12.01 8.58 -11.80
CA ASN A 134 -13.18 9.21 -11.20
C ASN A 134 -12.83 9.72 -9.80
N ARG A 135 -12.96 11.03 -9.61
CA ARG A 135 -12.72 11.69 -8.32
C ARG A 135 -14.02 11.78 -7.55
N ALA A 136 -13.96 11.41 -6.27
CA ALA A 136 -15.09 11.48 -5.37
C ALA A 136 -14.67 11.96 -3.98
N GLN A 137 -15.63 12.52 -3.27
CA GLN A 137 -15.53 12.92 -1.88
C GLN A 137 -16.86 12.58 -1.23
N LEU A 138 -16.82 11.75 -0.21
CA LEU A 138 -18.02 11.36 0.53
C LEU A 138 -18.49 12.51 1.42
N ASN A 139 -19.79 12.73 1.47
CA ASN A 139 -20.38 13.63 2.46
C ASN A 139 -20.56 12.93 3.82
N ALA A 140 -20.95 13.67 4.86
CA ALA A 140 -21.06 13.13 6.21
C ALA A 140 -22.08 11.99 6.33
N GLU A 141 -23.15 12.00 5.56
CA GLU A 141 -24.18 10.95 5.56
C GLU A 141 -23.63 9.67 4.90
N GLU A 142 -22.94 9.79 3.77
CA GLU A 142 -22.28 8.68 3.08
C GLU A 142 -21.18 8.06 3.96
N ILE A 143 -20.34 8.88 4.59
CA ILE A 143 -19.31 8.41 5.55
C ILE A 143 -19.98 7.63 6.69
N ASN A 144 -21.04 8.17 7.26
CA ASN A 144 -21.77 7.50 8.36
C ASN A 144 -22.37 6.17 7.91
N LYS A 145 -22.94 6.09 6.71
CA LYS A 145 -23.52 4.87 6.14
C LYS A 145 -22.45 3.79 5.93
N GLU A 146 -21.31 4.15 5.33
CA GLU A 146 -20.22 3.22 5.10
C GLU A 146 -19.61 2.72 6.42
N MET A 147 -19.35 3.62 7.38
CA MET A 147 -18.80 3.25 8.69
C MET A 147 -19.77 2.34 9.47
N ALA A 148 -21.08 2.60 9.39
CA ALA A 148 -22.09 1.73 10.00
C ALA A 148 -22.11 0.34 9.36
N ALA A 149 -21.91 0.24 8.05
CA ALA A 149 -21.83 -1.04 7.34
C ALA A 149 -20.57 -1.82 7.74
N ILE A 150 -19.43 -1.15 7.82
CA ILE A 150 -18.16 -1.75 8.26
C ILE A 150 -18.29 -2.25 9.72
N ALA A 151 -18.85 -1.46 10.61
CA ALA A 151 -19.00 -1.83 12.03
C ALA A 151 -19.85 -3.11 12.21
N LYS A 152 -20.81 -3.39 11.32
CA LYS A 152 -21.59 -4.64 11.35
C LYS A 152 -20.75 -5.89 11.11
N THR A 153 -19.57 -5.78 10.54
CA THR A 153 -18.63 -6.90 10.38
C THR A 153 -17.96 -7.33 11.70
N GLY A 154 -18.08 -6.52 12.76
CA GLY A 154 -17.44 -6.76 14.04
C GLY A 154 -16.06 -6.15 14.20
N LEU A 155 -15.53 -5.50 13.16
CA LEU A 155 -14.26 -4.76 13.23
C LEU A 155 -14.37 -3.59 14.24
N GLN A 156 -13.35 -3.43 15.07
CA GLN A 156 -13.30 -2.39 16.10
C GLN A 156 -12.35 -1.25 15.74
N GLU A 157 -11.62 -1.40 14.65
CA GLU A 157 -10.61 -0.46 14.17
C GLU A 157 -10.89 -0.06 12.73
N ILE A 158 -10.71 1.21 12.43
CA ILE A 158 -10.85 1.78 11.08
C ILE A 158 -9.62 2.62 10.76
N LEU A 159 -9.15 2.54 9.51
CA LEU A 159 -8.12 3.41 8.96
C LEU A 159 -8.75 4.36 7.94
N ILE A 160 -8.78 5.64 8.25
CA ILE A 160 -9.33 6.67 7.35
C ILE A 160 -8.23 7.16 6.43
N LEU A 161 -8.47 7.09 5.12
CA LEU A 161 -7.55 7.53 4.08
C LEU A 161 -8.17 8.61 3.21
N THR A 162 -7.31 9.54 2.79
CA THR A 162 -7.65 10.52 1.75
C THR A 162 -6.46 10.72 0.81
N GLY A 163 -6.73 11.22 -0.39
CA GLY A 163 -5.72 11.97 -1.12
C GLY A 163 -5.46 13.32 -0.44
N GLU A 164 -4.34 13.94 -0.74
CA GLU A 164 -4.02 15.28 -0.26
C GLU A 164 -4.64 16.33 -1.19
N SER A 165 -5.59 17.09 -0.66
CA SER A 165 -6.19 18.23 -1.37
C SER A 165 -6.55 19.32 -0.38
N ARG A 166 -5.99 20.53 -0.58
CA ARG A 166 -6.26 21.69 0.30
C ARG A 166 -7.73 22.06 0.37
N SER A 167 -8.50 21.80 -0.69
CA SER A 167 -9.91 22.15 -0.77
C SER A 167 -10.87 20.99 -0.48
N LYS A 168 -10.43 19.73 -0.65
CA LYS A 168 -11.29 18.56 -0.54
C LYS A 168 -11.01 17.71 0.69
N SER A 169 -9.79 17.71 1.17
CA SER A 169 -9.37 16.93 2.35
C SER A 169 -8.91 17.87 3.46
N THR A 170 -9.75 18.86 3.81
CA THR A 170 -9.44 19.83 4.86
C THR A 170 -9.42 19.16 6.24
N VAL A 171 -8.75 19.79 7.19
CA VAL A 171 -8.69 19.32 8.58
C VAL A 171 -10.07 19.18 9.19
N GLU A 172 -10.97 20.13 8.88
CA GLU A 172 -12.36 20.12 9.35
C GLU A 172 -13.14 18.93 8.80
N TYR A 173 -12.97 18.63 7.49
CA TYR A 173 -13.59 17.49 6.85
C TYR A 173 -13.12 16.17 7.45
N ILE A 174 -11.81 16.02 7.63
CA ILE A 174 -11.21 14.83 8.25
C ILE A 174 -11.65 14.72 9.72
N GLY A 175 -11.66 15.84 10.45
CA GLY A 175 -12.13 15.90 11.82
C GLY A 175 -13.59 15.48 11.98
N GLU A 176 -14.46 15.85 11.03
CA GLU A 176 -15.87 15.41 11.03
C GLU A 176 -15.97 13.90 10.75
N ALA A 177 -15.19 13.36 9.82
CA ALA A 177 -15.11 11.91 9.58
C ALA A 177 -14.64 11.15 10.85
N CYS A 178 -13.67 11.69 11.59
CA CYS A 178 -13.24 11.12 12.88
C CYS A 178 -14.35 11.12 13.94
N LYS A 179 -15.13 12.20 14.03
CA LYS A 179 -16.28 12.26 14.94
C LYS A 179 -17.34 11.23 14.59
N ILE A 180 -17.58 11.00 13.31
CA ILE A 180 -18.50 9.96 12.85
C ILE A 180 -17.94 8.59 13.20
N ALA A 181 -16.66 8.32 12.89
CA ALA A 181 -15.99 7.06 13.16
C ALA A 181 -16.03 6.69 14.65
N LYS A 182 -15.87 7.68 15.53
CA LYS A 182 -15.91 7.49 17.00
C LYS A 182 -17.22 6.88 17.51
N LYS A 183 -18.31 6.97 16.75
CA LYS A 183 -19.60 6.33 17.10
C LYS A 183 -19.55 4.81 16.96
N TYR A 184 -18.64 4.29 16.15
CA TYR A 184 -18.62 2.89 15.70
C TYR A 184 -17.36 2.15 16.11
N PHE A 185 -16.22 2.84 16.17
CA PHE A 185 -14.90 2.22 16.33
C PHE A 185 -14.19 2.68 17.59
N LYS A 186 -13.42 1.77 18.18
CA LYS A 186 -12.60 2.06 19.37
C LYS A 186 -11.27 2.71 19.01
N VAL A 187 -10.69 2.29 17.86
CA VAL A 187 -9.42 2.79 17.33
C VAL A 187 -9.66 3.39 15.97
N ILE A 188 -9.15 4.58 15.74
CA ILE A 188 -9.24 5.31 14.49
C ILE A 188 -7.83 5.67 14.08
N GLY A 189 -7.33 5.01 13.03
CA GLY A 189 -6.09 5.36 12.35
C GLY A 189 -6.35 6.39 11.26
N LEU A 190 -5.37 7.22 10.98
CA LEU A 190 -5.37 8.19 9.90
C LEU A 190 -4.15 7.96 9.02
N GLU A 191 -4.37 7.88 7.72
CA GLU A 191 -3.30 7.87 6.72
C GLU A 191 -3.60 8.99 5.73
N ILE A 192 -3.14 10.17 6.07
CA ILE A 192 -3.44 11.43 5.41
C ILE A 192 -2.19 12.32 5.40
N LEU A 193 -1.96 13.06 4.33
CA LEU A 193 -0.82 13.97 4.20
C LEU A 193 -1.17 15.42 4.57
N SER A 194 -2.45 15.76 4.58
CA SER A 194 -2.93 17.13 4.84
C SER A 194 -2.47 17.72 6.18
N LEU A 195 -2.03 16.88 7.13
CA LEU A 195 -1.50 17.32 8.42
C LEU A 195 -0.03 17.76 8.38
N ILE A 196 0.69 17.48 7.30
CA ILE A 196 2.11 17.86 7.16
C ILE A 196 2.25 19.37 7.01
N HIS A 197 1.21 20.05 6.55
CA HIS A 197 1.19 21.49 6.30
C HIS A 197 0.58 22.31 7.46
N ILE A 198 0.31 21.69 8.58
CA ILE A 198 -0.14 22.34 9.81
C ILE A 198 1.06 22.60 10.73
#